data_df9fd3f747b6963bfcfb474ed4b37b6f
#
_entry.id   df9fd3f747b6963bfcfb474ed4b37b6f
#
_cell.length_a   1.000
_cell.length_b   1.000
_cell.length_c   1.000
_cell.angle_alpha   90.00
_cell.angle_beta   90.00
_cell.angle_gamma   90.00
#
_symmetry.space_group_name_H-M   'P 1'
#
loop_
_entity.id
_entity.type
_entity.pdbx_description
1 polymer ?
#
loop_
_entity_poly.entity_id
_entity_poly.type
_entity_poly.pdbx_seq_one_letter_code
_entity_poly.pdbx_strand_id
1 'polypeptide(L)'
;MKNRNTLTKRPFFRMVAVFASVVLMFLQGAQAQNGETVGASVTVTAKVTSVDQKTRKVKIITDDGKKYSFIAGDNVVNLPQVKKGDIITATYTEAIAYQVRKHNKETGVTVTQAAAAAEPGQKPAGAVMEQTTVAVTITAIDPTVPSVTFKGPKGGIKTIKVKDPQKLNDVKVGDVVDITYTEALAIKVDPAAK
;
A
#
# COMPACT_ATOMS: atom_id res chain seq x y z
N MET A 1 -17.21 43.42 -28.40
CA MET A 1 -17.81 42.44 -27.47
C MET A 1 -16.96 41.20 -27.46
N LYS A 2 -16.19 40.97 -26.41
CA LYS A 2 -15.21 39.89 -26.31
C LYS A 2 -15.51 39.11 -25.05
N ASN A 3 -16.24 37.96 -25.19
CA ASN A 3 -16.54 37.04 -24.08
C ASN A 3 -15.25 36.28 -23.73
N ARG A 4 -14.74 36.52 -22.54
CA ARG A 4 -13.68 35.71 -21.96
C ARG A 4 -14.34 34.75 -20.95
N ASN A 5 -14.62 33.51 -21.36
CA ASN A 5 -14.91 32.41 -20.43
C ASN A 5 -13.61 32.03 -19.73
N THR A 6 -13.43 32.53 -18.51
CA THR A 6 -12.43 32.00 -17.58
C THR A 6 -13.00 30.76 -16.94
N LEU A 7 -12.64 29.58 -17.44
CA LEU A 7 -12.82 28.33 -16.74
C LEU A 7 -11.95 28.36 -15.48
N THR A 8 -12.60 28.61 -14.35
CA THR A 8 -12.00 28.49 -13.02
C THR A 8 -11.67 27.01 -12.79
N LYS A 9 -10.41 26.64 -12.97
CA LYS A 9 -9.90 25.30 -12.66
C LYS A 9 -10.12 25.03 -11.18
N ARG A 10 -11.04 24.14 -10.86
CA ARG A 10 -11.43 23.73 -9.50
C ARG A 10 -10.20 23.17 -8.76
N PRO A 11 -9.93 23.57 -7.51
CA PRO A 11 -8.79 23.09 -6.71
C PRO A 11 -8.91 21.59 -6.34
N PHE A 12 -10.06 20.98 -6.62
CA PHE A 12 -10.40 19.59 -6.32
C PHE A 12 -9.46 18.58 -7.02
N PHE A 13 -8.97 18.88 -8.23
CA PHE A 13 -8.12 17.97 -9.00
C PHE A 13 -6.66 17.92 -8.49
N ARG A 14 -6.21 18.94 -7.78
CA ARG A 14 -4.85 18.99 -7.23
C ARG A 14 -4.69 18.16 -5.96
N MET A 15 -5.76 18.01 -5.16
CA MET A 15 -5.71 17.32 -3.88
C MET A 15 -5.76 15.79 -4.05
N VAL A 16 -6.49 15.29 -5.06
CA VAL A 16 -6.50 13.86 -5.42
C VAL A 16 -5.14 13.39 -5.95
N ALA A 17 -4.41 14.26 -6.66
CA ALA A 17 -3.09 13.94 -7.19
C ALA A 17 -2.01 13.79 -6.11
N VAL A 18 -2.13 14.45 -4.96
CA VAL A 18 -1.13 14.37 -3.87
C VAL A 18 -1.24 13.06 -3.11
N PHE A 19 -2.45 12.54 -2.87
CA PHE A 19 -2.62 11.29 -2.13
C PHE A 19 -2.36 10.04 -2.98
N ALA A 20 -2.76 10.04 -4.23
CA ALA A 20 -2.37 8.98 -5.17
C ALA A 20 -0.85 8.93 -5.35
N SER A 21 -0.16 10.08 -5.29
CA SER A 21 1.29 10.15 -5.38
C SER A 21 2.01 9.69 -4.11
N VAL A 22 1.43 9.82 -2.91
CA VAL A 22 2.07 9.32 -1.68
C VAL A 22 2.08 7.78 -1.65
N VAL A 23 0.96 7.13 -1.98
CA VAL A 23 0.93 5.66 -2.11
C VAL A 23 1.80 5.20 -3.28
N LEU A 24 1.79 5.94 -4.40
CA LEU A 24 2.65 5.65 -5.56
C LEU A 24 4.14 5.94 -5.31
N MET A 25 4.48 6.96 -4.50
CA MET A 25 5.88 7.26 -4.12
C MET A 25 6.46 6.17 -3.21
N PHE A 26 5.67 5.56 -2.34
CA PHE A 26 6.13 4.42 -1.55
C PHE A 26 6.38 3.18 -2.39
N LEU A 27 5.65 3.00 -3.51
CA LEU A 27 5.89 1.92 -4.48
C LEU A 27 7.08 2.21 -5.41
N GLN A 28 7.46 3.47 -5.61
CA GLN A 28 8.60 3.86 -6.46
C GLN A 28 9.97 3.68 -5.79
N GLY A 29 10.02 3.47 -4.46
CA GLY A 29 11.26 3.13 -3.74
C GLY A 29 11.81 1.74 -4.07
N ALA A 30 11.05 0.87 -4.74
CA ALA A 30 11.47 -0.43 -5.23
C ALA A 30 11.71 -0.39 -6.75
N GLN A 31 12.64 0.44 -7.21
CA GLN A 31 13.21 0.31 -8.55
C GLN A 31 14.11 -0.94 -8.52
N ALA A 32 13.46 -2.12 -8.57
CA ALA A 32 14.16 -3.36 -8.78
C ALA A 32 14.65 -3.40 -10.23
N GLN A 33 15.93 -3.24 -10.44
CA GLN A 33 16.57 -3.71 -11.65
C GLN A 33 16.34 -5.24 -11.70
N ASN A 34 15.43 -5.68 -12.58
CA ASN A 34 15.04 -7.09 -12.80
C ASN A 34 14.15 -7.76 -11.72
N GLY A 35 13.27 -7.01 -11.03
CA GLY A 35 12.25 -7.55 -10.11
C GLY A 35 10.84 -7.53 -10.69
N GLU A 36 10.00 -8.50 -10.32
CA GLU A 36 8.57 -8.49 -10.62
C GLU A 36 7.79 -8.18 -9.34
N THR A 37 6.75 -7.35 -9.46
CA THR A 37 5.85 -7.04 -8.36
C THR A 37 4.45 -7.55 -8.72
N VAL A 38 3.85 -8.32 -7.83
CA VAL A 38 2.45 -8.76 -7.91
C VAL A 38 1.72 -8.20 -6.69
N GLY A 39 0.63 -7.49 -6.91
CA GLY A 39 -0.13 -6.89 -5.83
C GLY A 39 -1.63 -6.90 -6.09
N ALA A 40 -2.39 -6.70 -5.02
CA ALA A 40 -3.82 -6.50 -5.02
C ALA A 40 -4.18 -5.30 -4.14
N SER A 41 -5.23 -4.58 -4.52
CA SER A 41 -5.73 -3.45 -3.75
C SER A 41 -7.26 -3.53 -3.64
N VAL A 42 -7.77 -3.26 -2.44
CA VAL A 42 -9.21 -3.18 -2.17
C VAL A 42 -9.52 -1.80 -1.63
N THR A 43 -10.46 -1.11 -2.26
CA THR A 43 -10.93 0.19 -1.82
C THR A 43 -12.39 0.10 -1.36
N VAL A 44 -12.67 0.65 -0.19
CA VAL A 44 -14.01 0.73 0.39
C VAL A 44 -14.33 2.21 0.64
N THR A 45 -15.54 2.61 0.26
CA THR A 45 -16.08 3.94 0.55
C THR A 45 -17.26 3.84 1.52
N ALA A 46 -17.38 4.86 2.38
CA ALA A 46 -18.48 4.96 3.31
C ALA A 46 -18.83 6.41 3.59
N LYS A 47 -20.12 6.70 3.77
CA LYS A 47 -20.62 8.03 4.11
C LYS A 47 -20.71 8.19 5.63
N VAL A 48 -20.20 9.29 6.15
CA VAL A 48 -20.36 9.65 7.56
C VAL A 48 -21.81 10.04 7.84
N THR A 49 -22.46 9.32 8.75
CA THR A 49 -23.84 9.58 9.16
C THR A 49 -23.91 10.43 10.44
N SER A 50 -22.93 10.28 11.34
CA SER A 50 -22.78 11.15 12.52
C SER A 50 -21.37 11.08 13.08
N VAL A 51 -20.95 12.17 13.74
CA VAL A 51 -19.72 12.27 14.53
C VAL A 51 -20.06 12.85 15.88
N ASP A 52 -19.69 12.20 16.95
CA ASP A 52 -19.70 12.71 18.31
C ASP A 52 -18.27 13.11 18.70
N GLN A 53 -18.03 14.40 18.80
CA GLN A 53 -16.68 14.94 19.08
C GLN A 53 -16.21 14.66 20.52
N LYS A 54 -17.14 14.50 21.47
CA LYS A 54 -16.80 14.24 22.89
C LYS A 54 -16.36 12.81 23.10
N THR A 55 -17.13 11.86 22.55
CA THR A 55 -16.84 10.43 22.67
C THR A 55 -15.97 9.91 21.53
N ARG A 56 -15.65 10.77 20.55
CA ARG A 56 -14.91 10.46 19.33
C ARG A 56 -15.58 9.36 18.47
N LYS A 57 -16.88 9.12 18.71
CA LYS A 57 -17.63 8.07 18.02
C LYS A 57 -18.07 8.53 16.65
N VAL A 58 -17.67 7.78 15.63
CA VAL A 58 -18.05 7.98 14.23
C VAL A 58 -18.99 6.86 13.81
N LYS A 59 -20.09 7.22 13.13
CA LYS A 59 -21.01 6.27 12.48
C LYS A 59 -20.94 6.48 10.98
N ILE A 60 -20.89 5.39 10.25
CA ILE A 60 -20.80 5.39 8.79
C ILE A 60 -21.79 4.42 8.18
N ILE A 61 -22.08 4.61 6.91
CA ILE A 61 -22.83 3.68 6.06
C ILE A 61 -22.06 3.47 4.77
N THR A 62 -21.82 2.23 4.41
CA THR A 62 -21.16 1.83 3.16
C THR A 62 -22.14 1.85 1.99
N ASP A 63 -21.63 1.79 0.77
CA ASP A 63 -22.45 1.85 -0.46
C ASP A 63 -23.42 0.66 -0.56
N ASP A 64 -23.09 -0.50 0.06
CA ASP A 64 -23.98 -1.65 0.20
C ASP A 64 -25.00 -1.53 1.35
N GLY A 65 -25.09 -0.37 1.99
CA GLY A 65 -26.06 -0.05 3.03
C GLY A 65 -25.73 -0.56 4.43
N LYS A 66 -24.57 -1.19 4.63
CA LYS A 66 -24.15 -1.66 5.96
C LYS A 66 -23.73 -0.49 6.84
N LYS A 67 -24.12 -0.56 8.12
CA LYS A 67 -23.85 0.49 9.10
C LYS A 67 -22.76 0.02 10.07
N TYR A 68 -21.76 0.87 10.26
CA TYR A 68 -20.67 0.64 11.19
C TYR A 68 -20.54 1.81 12.17
N SER A 69 -19.93 1.53 13.32
CA SER A 69 -19.64 2.52 14.34
C SER A 69 -18.32 2.18 15.01
N PHE A 70 -17.44 3.16 15.12
CA PHE A 70 -16.14 3.02 15.77
C PHE A 70 -15.77 4.30 16.54
N ILE A 71 -14.76 4.20 17.39
CA ILE A 71 -14.18 5.33 18.10
C ILE A 71 -12.87 5.68 17.39
N ALA A 72 -12.75 6.93 16.94
CA ALA A 72 -11.51 7.44 16.36
C ALA A 72 -10.43 7.52 17.42
N GLY A 73 -9.25 6.95 17.16
CA GLY A 73 -8.12 6.98 18.08
C GLY A 73 -7.60 8.40 18.31
N ASP A 74 -6.87 8.63 19.42
CA ASP A 74 -6.40 9.96 19.83
C ASP A 74 -5.43 10.60 18.83
N ASN A 75 -4.74 9.77 18.03
CA ASN A 75 -3.88 10.21 16.94
C ASN A 75 -4.63 10.84 15.75
N VAL A 76 -5.98 10.71 15.67
CA VAL A 76 -6.79 11.39 14.66
C VAL A 76 -7.07 12.82 15.13
N VAL A 77 -6.04 13.67 15.08
CA VAL A 77 -6.11 15.07 15.58
C VAL A 77 -7.10 15.93 14.78
N ASN A 78 -7.37 15.57 13.53
CA ASN A 78 -8.25 16.30 12.63
C ASN A 78 -9.73 15.85 12.69
N LEU A 79 -10.12 15.03 13.69
CA LEU A 79 -11.52 14.61 13.87
C LEU A 79 -12.52 15.78 13.88
N PRO A 80 -12.22 16.97 14.45
CA PRO A 80 -13.13 18.13 14.39
C PRO A 80 -13.49 18.59 12.97
N GLN A 81 -12.68 18.24 11.98
CA GLN A 81 -12.94 18.57 10.57
C GLN A 81 -13.93 17.61 9.90
N VAL A 82 -14.22 16.46 10.54
CA VAL A 82 -15.18 15.47 9.99
C VAL A 82 -16.61 15.92 10.26
N LYS A 83 -17.44 15.89 9.23
CA LYS A 83 -18.86 16.30 9.27
C LYS A 83 -19.76 15.19 8.74
N LYS A 84 -21.03 15.23 9.16
CA LYS A 84 -22.07 14.39 8.55
C LYS A 84 -22.13 14.66 7.05
N GLY A 85 -22.15 13.60 6.26
CA GLY A 85 -22.16 13.65 4.81
C GLY A 85 -20.79 13.46 4.16
N ASP A 86 -19.69 13.64 4.90
CA ASP A 86 -18.34 13.38 4.38
C ASP A 86 -18.21 11.92 3.92
N ILE A 87 -17.29 11.70 2.98
CA ILE A 87 -16.98 10.38 2.45
C ILE A 87 -15.64 9.94 3.00
N ILE A 88 -15.62 8.79 3.65
CA ILE A 88 -14.39 8.09 4.04
C ILE A 88 -14.03 7.10 2.95
N THR A 89 -12.81 7.15 2.48
CA THR A 89 -12.24 6.15 1.56
C THR A 89 -11.10 5.45 2.29
N ALA A 90 -11.18 4.13 2.38
CA ALA A 90 -10.11 3.27 2.90
C ALA A 90 -9.60 2.38 1.77
N THR A 91 -8.29 2.37 1.55
CA THR A 91 -7.63 1.54 0.54
C THR A 91 -6.60 0.66 1.26
N TYR A 92 -6.79 -0.64 1.16
CA TYR A 92 -5.84 -1.65 1.61
C TYR A 92 -5.12 -2.23 0.41
N THR A 93 -3.80 -2.33 0.49
CA THR A 93 -2.95 -2.85 -0.58
C THR A 93 -2.01 -3.90 -0.01
N GLU A 94 -1.90 -5.03 -0.71
CA GLU A 94 -0.87 -6.04 -0.50
C GLU A 94 -0.04 -6.19 -1.77
N ALA A 95 1.27 -6.36 -1.61
CA ALA A 95 2.15 -6.61 -2.73
C ALA A 95 3.31 -7.53 -2.33
N ILE A 96 3.72 -8.38 -3.27
CA ILE A 96 4.95 -9.18 -3.18
C ILE A 96 5.85 -8.75 -4.33
N ALA A 97 7.06 -8.36 -4.00
CA ALA A 97 8.12 -8.08 -4.96
C ALA A 97 9.29 -9.02 -4.72
N TYR A 98 10.01 -9.37 -5.77
CA TYR A 98 11.25 -10.10 -5.64
C TYR A 98 12.36 -9.46 -6.49
N GLN A 99 13.55 -9.44 -5.94
CA GLN A 99 14.75 -8.92 -6.59
C GLN A 99 15.91 -9.92 -6.45
N VAL A 100 16.56 -10.23 -7.55
CA VAL A 100 17.73 -11.11 -7.54
C VAL A 100 19.00 -10.28 -7.33
N ARG A 101 19.79 -10.65 -6.31
CA ARG A 101 21.14 -10.11 -6.06
C ARG A 101 22.17 -11.18 -6.36
N LYS A 102 23.01 -10.93 -7.35
CA LYS A 102 24.03 -11.90 -7.76
C LYS A 102 25.17 -11.95 -6.75
N HIS A 103 25.51 -13.17 -6.32
CA HIS A 103 26.70 -13.47 -5.47
C HIS A 103 26.79 -12.65 -4.17
N ASN A 104 25.68 -12.23 -3.61
CA ASN A 104 25.65 -11.60 -2.30
C ASN A 104 25.40 -12.66 -1.23
N LYS A 105 26.23 -12.67 -0.17
CA LYS A 105 26.12 -13.64 0.92
C LYS A 105 25.21 -13.20 2.07
N GLU A 106 24.75 -11.96 2.06
CA GLU A 106 23.93 -11.44 3.14
C GLU A 106 22.50 -11.95 3.00
N THR A 107 22.10 -12.77 3.94
CA THR A 107 20.72 -13.22 4.14
C THR A 107 20.19 -12.65 5.44
N GLY A 108 18.89 -12.36 5.50
CA GLY A 108 18.31 -11.78 6.70
C GLY A 108 16.84 -11.47 6.53
N VAL A 109 16.29 -10.88 7.57
CA VAL A 109 14.94 -10.32 7.57
C VAL A 109 15.03 -8.84 7.94
N THR A 110 14.47 -7.99 7.12
CA THR A 110 14.38 -6.56 7.37
C THR A 110 12.91 -6.17 7.42
N VAL A 111 12.51 -5.42 8.43
CA VAL A 111 11.17 -4.85 8.53
C VAL A 111 11.31 -3.32 8.48
N THR A 112 10.56 -2.71 7.58
CA THR A 112 10.48 -1.25 7.44
C THR A 112 9.04 -0.82 7.62
N GLN A 113 8.82 0.22 8.43
CA GLN A 113 7.51 0.80 8.66
C GLN A 113 7.53 2.27 8.27
N ALA A 114 6.44 2.74 7.69
CA ALA A 114 6.23 4.14 7.38
C ALA A 114 4.80 4.55 7.72
N ALA A 115 4.64 5.79 8.16
CA ALA A 115 3.34 6.39 8.43
C ALA A 115 3.32 7.84 7.95
N ALA A 116 2.16 8.27 7.47
CA ALA A 116 1.90 9.65 7.09
C ALA A 116 0.51 10.07 7.58
N ALA A 117 0.37 11.35 7.92
CA ALA A 117 -0.91 11.93 8.33
C ALA A 117 -1.11 13.30 7.67
N ALA A 118 -2.37 13.73 7.57
CA ALA A 118 -2.69 15.07 7.08
C ALA A 118 -2.28 16.13 8.10
N GLU A 119 -1.91 17.30 7.58
CA GLU A 119 -1.59 18.48 8.38
C GLU A 119 -2.77 18.90 9.28
N PRO A 120 -2.49 19.48 10.48
CA PRO A 120 -3.52 19.99 11.37
C PRO A 120 -4.47 20.96 10.66
N GLY A 121 -5.78 20.84 10.92
CA GLY A 121 -6.82 21.69 10.32
C GLY A 121 -7.32 21.23 8.95
N GLN A 122 -6.69 20.24 8.34
CA GLN A 122 -7.18 19.58 7.12
C GLN A 122 -8.20 18.48 7.44
N LYS A 123 -8.90 17.97 6.41
CA LYS A 123 -9.68 16.73 6.59
C LYS A 123 -8.75 15.59 6.99
N PRO A 124 -9.18 14.67 7.89
CA PRO A 124 -8.35 13.55 8.27
C PRO A 124 -7.94 12.71 7.06
N ALA A 125 -6.65 12.46 6.98
CA ALA A 125 -6.08 11.49 6.06
C ALA A 125 -4.82 10.91 6.70
N GLY A 126 -4.53 9.65 6.39
CA GLY A 126 -3.33 8.99 6.87
C GLY A 126 -3.08 7.71 6.09
N ALA A 127 -1.84 7.28 6.12
CA ALA A 127 -1.44 5.99 5.58
C ALA A 127 -0.42 5.35 6.52
N VAL A 128 -0.48 4.04 6.62
CA VAL A 128 0.53 3.21 7.26
C VAL A 128 0.98 2.14 6.27
N MET A 129 2.26 1.81 6.31
CA MET A 129 2.84 0.78 5.47
C MET A 129 3.83 -0.02 6.29
N GLU A 130 3.81 -1.33 6.08
CA GLU A 130 4.84 -2.25 6.57
C GLU A 130 5.40 -3.04 5.40
N GLN A 131 6.72 -3.14 5.35
CA GLN A 131 7.44 -3.98 4.40
C GLN A 131 8.30 -4.97 5.16
N THR A 132 8.12 -6.25 4.87
CA THR A 132 8.99 -7.32 5.35
C THR A 132 9.77 -7.88 4.18
N THR A 133 11.09 -7.69 4.18
CA THR A 133 11.99 -8.27 3.19
C THR A 133 12.73 -9.44 3.80
N VAL A 134 12.64 -10.59 3.12
CA VAL A 134 13.38 -11.80 3.48
C VAL A 134 14.37 -12.11 2.37
N ALA A 135 15.65 -12.08 2.69
CA ALA A 135 16.71 -12.48 1.78
C ALA A 135 16.95 -13.99 1.89
N VAL A 136 16.71 -14.71 0.79
CA VAL A 136 16.86 -16.18 0.69
C VAL A 136 17.91 -16.55 -0.34
N THR A 137 18.62 -17.66 -0.13
CA THR A 137 19.65 -18.15 -1.08
C THR A 137 19.04 -19.23 -1.97
N ILE A 138 19.29 -19.17 -3.27
CA ILE A 138 18.94 -20.23 -4.21
C ILE A 138 19.90 -21.42 -3.98
N THR A 139 19.34 -22.58 -3.66
CA THR A 139 20.09 -23.81 -3.39
C THR A 139 19.94 -24.86 -4.49
N ALA A 140 18.86 -24.83 -5.27
CA ALA A 140 18.65 -25.68 -6.45
C ALA A 140 17.74 -25.01 -7.47
N ILE A 141 17.91 -25.36 -8.74
CA ILE A 141 17.07 -24.96 -9.88
C ILE A 141 16.79 -26.21 -10.68
N ASP A 142 15.53 -26.49 -10.95
CA ASP A 142 15.10 -27.58 -11.81
C ASP A 142 14.42 -27.00 -13.06
N PRO A 143 15.05 -27.09 -14.25
CA PRO A 143 14.45 -26.62 -15.50
C PRO A 143 13.47 -27.63 -16.11
N THR A 144 13.50 -28.90 -15.70
CA THR A 144 12.61 -29.96 -16.22
C THR A 144 11.21 -29.82 -15.63
N VAL A 145 11.15 -29.54 -14.33
CA VAL A 145 9.93 -29.15 -13.63
C VAL A 145 10.15 -27.72 -13.13
N PRO A 146 9.88 -26.69 -13.97
CA PRO A 146 10.32 -25.32 -13.70
C PRO A 146 10.11 -24.90 -12.25
N SER A 147 11.21 -24.98 -11.45
CA SER A 147 11.15 -24.71 -10.02
C SER A 147 12.49 -24.21 -9.46
N VAL A 148 12.40 -23.48 -8.36
CA VAL A 148 13.56 -22.97 -7.62
C VAL A 148 13.41 -23.36 -6.15
N THR A 149 14.50 -23.84 -5.57
CA THR A 149 14.58 -24.16 -4.13
C THR A 149 15.41 -23.10 -3.43
N PHE A 150 14.85 -22.56 -2.38
CA PHE A 150 15.46 -21.52 -1.55
C PHE A 150 15.79 -22.05 -0.15
N LYS A 151 16.86 -21.51 0.44
CA LYS A 151 17.18 -21.61 1.86
C LYS A 151 17.00 -20.24 2.51
N GLY A 152 16.11 -20.14 3.47
CA GLY A 152 15.88 -18.92 4.25
C GLY A 152 16.97 -18.67 5.31
N PRO A 153 17.01 -17.48 5.92
CA PRO A 153 18.02 -17.08 6.90
C PRO A 153 18.02 -17.95 8.17
N LYS A 154 16.89 -18.56 8.51
CA LYS A 154 16.74 -19.52 9.63
C LYS A 154 16.97 -20.97 9.23
N GLY A 155 17.49 -21.23 8.02
CA GLY A 155 17.79 -22.57 7.52
C GLY A 155 16.59 -23.33 6.90
N GLY A 156 15.39 -22.77 6.95
CA GLY A 156 14.22 -23.37 6.30
C GLY A 156 14.38 -23.46 4.79
N ILE A 157 13.98 -24.60 4.20
CA ILE A 157 14.07 -24.86 2.76
C ILE A 157 12.65 -24.89 2.19
N LYS A 158 12.46 -24.22 1.03
CA LYS A 158 11.19 -24.19 0.29
C LYS A 158 11.44 -24.23 -1.21
N THR A 159 10.68 -25.09 -1.89
CA THR A 159 10.67 -25.15 -3.35
C THR A 159 9.38 -24.51 -3.88
N ILE A 160 9.51 -23.64 -4.88
CA ILE A 160 8.39 -23.02 -5.59
C ILE A 160 8.45 -23.33 -7.08
N LYS A 161 7.28 -23.51 -7.70
CA LYS A 161 7.17 -23.61 -9.16
C LYS A 161 7.28 -22.22 -9.79
N VAL A 162 8.02 -22.11 -10.88
CA VAL A 162 8.20 -20.89 -11.65
C VAL A 162 7.20 -20.89 -12.80
N LYS A 163 6.36 -19.86 -12.88
CA LYS A 163 5.31 -19.77 -13.92
C LYS A 163 5.90 -19.55 -15.32
N ASP A 164 6.97 -18.77 -15.40
CA ASP A 164 7.69 -18.47 -16.63
C ASP A 164 9.07 -19.13 -16.56
N PRO A 165 9.28 -20.27 -17.27
CA PRO A 165 10.54 -20.98 -17.25
C PRO A 165 11.75 -20.15 -17.75
N GLN A 166 11.52 -19.13 -18.59
CA GLN A 166 12.61 -18.31 -19.12
C GLN A 166 13.30 -17.51 -18.00
N LYS A 167 12.59 -17.17 -16.92
CA LYS A 167 13.15 -16.49 -15.75
C LYS A 167 14.21 -17.33 -15.00
N LEU A 168 14.23 -18.64 -15.21
CA LEU A 168 15.28 -19.49 -14.64
C LEU A 168 16.66 -19.22 -15.27
N ASN A 169 16.71 -18.63 -16.47
CA ASN A 169 17.96 -18.27 -17.15
C ASN A 169 18.68 -17.10 -16.48
N ASP A 170 17.93 -16.27 -15.72
CA ASP A 170 18.45 -15.05 -15.08
C ASP A 170 19.04 -15.30 -13.70
N VAL A 171 18.90 -16.52 -13.18
CA VAL A 171 19.28 -16.89 -11.81
C VAL A 171 20.23 -18.08 -11.79
N LYS A 172 21.04 -18.17 -10.73
CA LYS A 172 21.98 -19.28 -10.51
C LYS A 172 21.91 -19.76 -9.06
N VAL A 173 22.31 -20.99 -8.83
CA VAL A 173 22.54 -21.50 -7.47
C VAL A 173 23.59 -20.63 -6.79
N GLY A 174 23.33 -20.19 -5.58
CA GLY A 174 24.15 -19.23 -4.82
C GLY A 174 23.71 -17.78 -4.93
N ASP A 175 22.83 -17.42 -5.87
CA ASP A 175 22.23 -16.08 -5.90
C ASP A 175 21.30 -15.88 -4.68
N VAL A 176 21.20 -14.63 -4.22
CA VAL A 176 20.28 -14.22 -3.16
C VAL A 176 19.07 -13.55 -3.80
N VAL A 177 17.88 -13.94 -3.36
CA VAL A 177 16.63 -13.30 -3.75
C VAL A 177 16.04 -12.58 -2.55
N ASP A 178 15.84 -11.29 -2.68
CA ASP A 178 15.05 -10.50 -1.75
C ASP A 178 13.57 -10.64 -2.11
N ILE A 179 12.81 -11.20 -1.18
CA ILE A 179 11.36 -11.32 -1.28
C ILE A 179 10.78 -10.29 -0.33
N THR A 180 10.16 -9.25 -0.89
CA THR A 180 9.55 -8.16 -0.13
C THR A 180 8.04 -8.31 -0.15
N TYR A 181 7.44 -8.48 1.01
CA TYR A 181 6.01 -8.39 1.24
C TYR A 181 5.68 -7.00 1.78
N THR A 182 4.72 -6.35 1.16
CA THR A 182 4.26 -5.00 1.55
C THR A 182 2.77 -5.06 1.87
N GLU A 183 2.41 -4.51 3.02
CA GLU A 183 1.04 -4.19 3.39
C GLU A 183 0.93 -2.68 3.57
N ALA A 184 -0.13 -2.08 3.02
CA ALA A 184 -0.41 -0.67 3.22
C ALA A 184 -1.91 -0.42 3.41
N LEU A 185 -2.24 0.45 4.36
CA LEU A 185 -3.58 0.96 4.58
C LEU A 185 -3.56 2.48 4.46
N ALA A 186 -4.31 3.02 3.54
CA ALA A 186 -4.54 4.45 3.40
C ALA A 186 -6.00 4.78 3.70
N ILE A 187 -6.23 5.82 4.50
CA ILE A 187 -7.57 6.32 4.83
C ILE A 187 -7.59 7.82 4.54
N LYS A 188 -8.64 8.30 3.89
CA LYS A 188 -8.90 9.72 3.70
C LYS A 188 -10.36 10.07 3.92
N VAL A 189 -10.60 11.32 4.30
CA VAL A 189 -11.94 11.91 4.41
C VAL A 189 -12.07 13.04 3.41
N ASP A 190 -13.03 12.95 2.52
CA ASP A 190 -13.37 13.99 1.56
C ASP A 190 -14.69 14.67 1.98
N PRO A 191 -14.87 15.98 1.71
CA PRO A 191 -16.14 16.64 1.91
C PRO A 191 -17.26 15.96 1.09
N ALA A 192 -18.50 16.02 1.60
CA ALA A 192 -19.66 15.65 0.79
C ALA A 192 -19.62 16.37 -0.57
N ALA A 193 -19.91 15.65 -1.65
CA ALA A 193 -20.14 16.30 -2.94
C ALA A 193 -21.31 17.29 -2.81
N LYS A 194 -21.11 18.52 -3.28
CA LYS A 194 -22.15 19.54 -3.34
C LYS A 194 -23.15 19.19 -4.42
#